data_484b586237d09b05ffd39b708931a484
#
_entry.id   484b586237d09b05ffd39b708931a484
#
_cell.length_a   1.000
_cell.length_b   1.000
_cell.length_c   1.000
_cell.angle_alpha   90.00
_cell.angle_beta   90.00
_cell.angle_gamma   90.00
#
_symmetry.space_group_name_H-M   'P 1'
#
loop_
_entity.id
_entity.type
_entity.pdbx_description
1 polymer ?
#
loop_
_entity_poly.entity_id
_entity_poly.type
_entity_poly.pdbx_seq_one_letter_code
_entity_poly.pdbx_strand_id
1 'polypeptide(L)' 'MDGTVLVADDDRTIRTVLTQALTRAGCKVHATSSLTTLMRWVAEGRGD' A
#
# COMPACT_ATOMS: atom_id res chain seq x y z
N MET A 1 6.11 -6.33 12.62
CA MET A 1 6.15 -7.03 11.31
C MET A 1 6.90 -6.15 10.32
N ASP A 2 7.81 -6.70 9.57
CA ASP A 2 8.48 -5.96 8.50
C ASP A 2 8.00 -6.49 7.15
N GLY A 3 8.23 -5.70 6.13
CA GLY A 3 7.75 -5.99 4.80
C GLY A 3 7.14 -4.74 4.19
N THR A 4 6.90 -4.79 2.91
CA THR A 4 6.31 -3.70 2.16
C THR A 4 4.94 -4.10 1.64
N VAL A 5 3.93 -3.30 1.96
CA VAL A 5 2.54 -3.55 1.58
C VAL A 5 2.12 -2.52 0.54
N LEU A 6 1.50 -3.00 -0.51
CA LEU A 6 0.95 -2.13 -1.55
C LEU A 6 -0.57 -2.08 -1.42
N VAL A 7 -1.12 -0.88 -1.41
CA VAL A 7 -2.56 -0.65 -1.23
C VAL A 7 -3.08 0.13 -2.42
N ALA A 8 -4.16 -0.35 -3.01
CA ALA A 8 -4.87 0.38 -4.06
C ALA A 8 -6.34 0.50 -3.69
N ASP A 9 -6.82 1.71 -3.51
CA ASP A 9 -8.22 1.99 -3.22
C ASP A 9 -8.49 3.43 -3.62
N ASP A 10 -9.62 3.68 -4.27
CA ASP A 10 -9.98 5.04 -4.67
C ASP A 10 -10.58 5.84 -3.51
N ASP A 11 -10.91 5.20 -2.39
CA ASP A 11 -11.39 5.88 -1.20
C ASP A 11 -10.21 6.34 -0.35
N ARG A 12 -10.09 7.66 -0.22
CA ARG A 12 -9.00 8.26 0.55
C ARG A 12 -9.03 7.86 2.02
N THR A 13 -10.23 7.76 2.60
CA THR A 13 -10.38 7.39 4.00
C THR A 13 -9.87 5.98 4.25
N ILE A 14 -10.20 5.05 3.37
CA ILE A 14 -9.74 3.67 3.47
C ILE A 14 -8.22 3.61 3.36
N ARG A 15 -7.64 4.33 2.38
CA ARG A 15 -6.17 4.36 2.25
C ARG A 15 -5.50 4.89 3.51
N THR A 16 -6.06 5.95 4.10
CA THR A 16 -5.50 6.54 5.31
C THR A 16 -5.54 5.57 6.48
N VAL A 17 -6.70 4.92 6.70
CA VAL A 17 -6.86 3.96 7.80
C VAL A 17 -5.92 2.78 7.65
N LEU A 18 -5.85 2.21 6.45
CA LEU A 18 -4.97 1.07 6.21
C LEU A 18 -3.50 1.44 6.35
N THR A 19 -3.10 2.60 5.85
CA THR A 19 -1.73 3.06 5.96
C THR A 19 -1.33 3.22 7.43
N GLN A 20 -2.19 3.83 8.24
CA GLN A 20 -1.92 4.00 9.66
C GLN A 20 -1.82 2.67 10.39
N ALA A 21 -2.74 1.76 10.13
CA ALA A 21 -2.76 0.46 10.80
C ALA A 21 -1.52 -0.37 10.46
N LEU A 22 -1.16 -0.42 9.19
CA LEU A 22 -0.02 -1.20 8.73
C LEU A 22 1.31 -0.58 9.18
N THR A 23 1.38 0.75 9.20
CA THR A 23 2.58 1.45 9.70
C THR A 23 2.80 1.15 11.18
N ARG A 24 1.72 1.11 11.97
CA ARG A 24 1.80 0.75 13.38
C ARG A 24 2.29 -0.68 13.57
N ALA A 25 1.97 -1.57 12.63
CA ALA A 25 2.44 -2.95 12.67
C ALA A 25 3.89 -3.11 12.22
N GLY A 26 4.55 -2.02 11.83
CA GLY A 26 5.95 -2.05 11.41
C GLY A 26 6.14 -2.29 9.92
N CYS A 27 5.08 -2.19 9.12
CA CYS A 27 5.19 -2.37 7.67
C CYS A 27 5.50 -1.05 6.98
N LYS A 28 6.20 -1.12 5.86
CA LYS A 28 6.27 -0.01 4.92
C LYS A 28 5.04 -0.08 4.02
N VAL A 29 4.45 1.08 3.72
CA VAL A 29 3.20 1.11 2.95
C VAL A 29 3.35 2.06 1.77
N HIS A 30 2.97 1.57 0.59
CA HIS A 30 2.78 2.39 -0.59
C HIS A 30 1.31 2.34 -0.95
N ALA A 31 0.65 3.49 -0.96
CA ALA A 31 -0.78 3.56 -1.22
C ALA A 31 -1.05 4.40 -2.46
N THR A 32 -2.02 3.97 -3.26
CA THR A 32 -2.41 4.66 -4.47
C THR A 32 -3.91 4.55 -4.67
N SER A 33 -4.49 5.51 -5.41
CA SER A 33 -5.87 5.41 -5.86
C SER A 33 -6.00 4.69 -7.21
N SER A 34 -4.89 4.30 -7.83
CA SER A 34 -4.86 3.77 -9.19
C SER A 34 -4.45 2.30 -9.20
N LEU A 35 -5.33 1.45 -9.72
CA LEU A 35 -5.00 0.05 -9.91
C LEU A 35 -3.84 -0.12 -10.90
N THR A 36 -3.79 0.72 -11.92
CA THR A 36 -2.69 0.69 -12.89
C THR A 36 -1.34 0.92 -12.21
N THR A 37 -1.28 1.90 -11.29
CA THR A 37 -0.07 2.16 -10.52
C THR A 37 0.29 0.98 -9.63
N LEU A 38 -0.71 0.37 -8.98
CA LEU A 38 -0.47 -0.82 -8.14
C LEU A 38 0.14 -1.95 -8.97
N MET A 39 -0.43 -2.21 -10.15
CA MET A 39 0.07 -3.28 -11.02
C MET A 39 1.50 -3.00 -11.47
N ARG A 40 1.85 -1.74 -11.72
CA ARG A 40 3.20 -1.35 -12.06
C ARG A 40 4.16 -1.63 -10.90
N TRP A 41 3.75 -1.29 -9.68
CA TRP A 41 4.57 -1.53 -8.50
C TRP A 41 4.82 -3.02 -8.29
N VAL A 42 3.78 -3.85 -8.51
CA VAL A 42 3.92 -5.30 -8.41
C VAL A 42 4.91 -5.82 -9.45
N ALA A 43 4.80 -5.33 -10.69
CA ALA A 43 5.71 -5.73 -11.76
C ALA A 43 7.16 -5.30 -11.48
N GLU A 44 7.34 -4.20 -10.75
CA GLU A 44 8.66 -3.70 -10.35
C GLU A 44 9.21 -4.38 -9.10
N GLY A 45 8.43 -5.26 -8.47
CA GLY A 45 8.86 -5.97 -7.28
C GLY A 45 8.89 -5.12 -6.01
N ARG A 46 8.06 -4.08 -5.91
CA ARG A 46 8.08 -3.18 -4.75
C ARG A 46 7.40 -3.74 -3.52
N GLY A 47 6.49 -4.69 -3.69
CA GLY A 47 5.84 -5.35 -2.56
C GLY A 47 6.58 -6.59 -2.12
N ASP A 48 6.37 -7.02 -0.89
CA ASP A 48 6.93 -8.26 -0.36
C ASP A 48 5.89 -9.36 -0.32
#